data_591b514daee92ca3a249fb6e9ca2b078
#
_entry.id   591b514daee92ca3a249fb6e9ca2b078
#
_cell.length_a   1.000
_cell.length_b   1.000
_cell.length_c   1.000
_cell.angle_alpha   90.00
_cell.angle_beta   90.00
_cell.angle_gamma   90.00
#
_symmetry.space_group_name_H-M   'P 1'
#
loop_
_entity.id
_entity.type
_entity.pdbx_description
1 polymer ?
#
loop_
_entity_poly.entity_id
_entity_poly.type
_entity_poly.pdbx_seq_one_letter_code
_entity_poly.pdbx_strand_id
1 'polypeptide(L)'
;MDTYVILRRGGWRTGEELQEAAARSTAEGERMPDDVRWIRSYVLAEQDGSVGTVCIYQASSPEAIRAHAAAAELPVDEIIAVADTVVVRPDPVPATA
;
A
#
# COMPACT_ATOMS: atom_id res chain seq x y z
N MET A 1 13.18 -3.23 10.48
CA MET A 1 11.74 -3.33 10.15
C MET A 1 11.51 -4.51 9.24
N ASP A 2 10.44 -5.23 9.46
CA ASP A 2 10.05 -6.32 8.58
C ASP A 2 9.25 -5.80 7.40
N THR A 3 9.17 -6.61 6.35
CA THR A 3 8.42 -6.28 5.14
C THR A 3 7.05 -6.95 5.17
N TYR A 4 6.04 -6.22 4.73
CA TYR A 4 4.66 -6.69 4.71
C TYR A 4 4.00 -6.40 3.38
N VAL A 5 3.10 -7.29 2.98
CA VAL A 5 2.17 -7.07 1.88
C VAL A 5 0.83 -6.69 2.48
N ILE A 6 0.25 -5.61 1.99
CA ILE A 6 -1.06 -5.13 2.45
C ILE A 6 -2.02 -5.19 1.27
N LEU A 7 -3.10 -5.93 1.44
CA LEU A 7 -4.14 -6.05 0.43
C LEU A 7 -5.28 -5.08 0.74
N ARG A 8 -5.69 -4.31 -0.27
CA ARG A 8 -6.81 -3.38 -0.21
C ARG A 8 -7.61 -3.58 -1.50
N ARG A 9 -8.57 -4.50 -1.46
CA ARG A 9 -9.36 -4.87 -2.65
C ARG A 9 -10.56 -3.96 -2.77
N GLY A 10 -10.78 -3.44 -3.98
CA GLY A 10 -11.93 -2.59 -4.27
C GLY A 10 -12.06 -1.38 -3.35
N GLY A 11 -10.94 -0.86 -2.85
CA GLY A 11 -10.94 0.16 -1.81
C GLY A 11 -11.42 1.54 -2.26
N TRP A 12 -11.39 1.80 -3.56
CA TRP A 12 -11.74 3.11 -4.12
C TRP A 12 -12.54 2.92 -5.40
N ARG A 13 -13.47 3.82 -5.65
CA ARG A 13 -14.31 3.75 -6.84
C ARG A 13 -13.57 4.24 -8.08
N THR A 14 -12.65 5.18 -7.92
CA THR A 14 -11.93 5.83 -9.02
C THR A 14 -10.46 6.00 -8.69
N GLY A 15 -9.66 6.22 -9.72
CA GLY A 15 -8.25 6.56 -9.55
C GLY A 15 -8.03 7.88 -8.81
N GLU A 16 -8.96 8.83 -8.95
CA GLU A 16 -8.87 10.10 -8.22
C GLU A 16 -9.01 9.89 -6.72
N GLU A 17 -9.97 9.05 -6.30
CA GLU A 17 -10.12 8.71 -4.89
C GLU A 17 -8.86 8.04 -4.35
N LEU A 18 -8.26 7.17 -5.16
CA LEU A 18 -6.99 6.51 -4.80
C LEU A 18 -5.87 7.55 -4.63
N GLN A 19 -5.77 8.53 -5.52
CA GLN A 19 -4.75 9.57 -5.42
C GLN A 19 -4.88 10.39 -4.15
N GLU A 20 -6.11 10.72 -3.76
CA GLU A 20 -6.38 11.42 -2.51
C GLU A 20 -5.95 10.57 -1.31
N ALA A 21 -6.26 9.28 -1.35
CA ALA A 21 -5.83 8.34 -0.30
C ALA A 21 -4.31 8.23 -0.25
N ALA A 22 -3.64 8.19 -1.40
CA ALA A 22 -2.18 8.13 -1.47
C ALA A 22 -1.54 9.38 -0.84
N ALA A 23 -2.12 10.55 -1.06
CA ALA A 23 -1.63 11.79 -0.44
C ALA A 23 -1.76 11.74 1.09
N ARG A 24 -2.89 11.24 1.61
CA ARG A 24 -3.07 11.05 3.06
C ARG A 24 -2.07 10.03 3.61
N SER A 25 -1.87 8.93 2.87
CA SER A 25 -0.92 7.89 3.24
C SER A 25 0.50 8.45 3.38
N THR A 26 0.93 9.25 2.41
CA THR A 26 2.24 9.88 2.43
C THR A 26 2.39 10.80 3.62
N ALA A 27 1.40 11.66 3.86
CA ALA A 27 1.44 12.62 4.97
C ALA A 27 1.53 11.91 6.32
N GLU A 28 0.73 10.86 6.51
CA GLU A 28 0.76 10.11 7.77
C GLU A 28 2.04 9.28 7.92
N GLY A 29 2.58 8.74 6.83
CA GLY A 29 3.85 8.04 6.86
C GLY A 29 5.01 8.92 7.28
N GLU A 30 4.99 10.18 6.87
CA GLU A 30 6.00 11.15 7.26
C GLU A 30 5.97 11.46 8.77
N ARG A 31 4.85 11.23 9.43
CA ARG A 31 4.71 11.38 10.88
C ARG A 31 5.19 10.15 11.65
N MET A 32 5.40 9.04 10.95
CA MET A 32 5.74 7.75 11.55
C MET A 32 6.99 7.13 10.87
N PRO A 33 8.08 7.91 10.67
CA PRO A 33 9.20 7.43 9.83
C PRO A 33 9.95 6.25 10.45
N ASP A 34 9.86 6.06 11.77
CA ASP A 34 10.52 4.96 12.46
C ASP A 34 9.66 3.69 12.51
N ASP A 35 8.39 3.78 12.12
CA ASP A 35 7.44 2.69 12.25
C ASP A 35 6.91 2.17 10.92
N VAL A 36 6.83 3.02 9.90
CA VAL A 36 6.22 2.66 8.62
C VAL A 36 6.97 3.31 7.47
N ARG A 37 7.31 2.50 6.45
CA ARG A 37 7.89 2.98 5.20
C ARG A 37 7.15 2.38 4.03
N TRP A 38 6.60 3.22 3.19
CA TRP A 38 5.94 2.79 1.95
C TRP A 38 7.00 2.54 0.88
N ILE A 39 7.09 1.31 0.39
CA ILE A 39 8.09 0.92 -0.60
C ILE A 39 7.52 1.04 -2.02
N ARG A 40 6.39 0.39 -2.28
CA ARG A 40 5.73 0.45 -3.58
C ARG A 40 4.31 -0.06 -3.46
N SER A 41 3.51 0.20 -4.48
CA SER A 41 2.16 -0.35 -4.60
C SER A 41 1.87 -0.71 -6.04
N TYR A 42 1.12 -1.78 -6.21
CA TYR A 42 0.50 -2.12 -7.49
C TYR A 42 -0.96 -1.75 -7.40
N VAL A 43 -1.42 -0.96 -8.35
CA VAL A 43 -2.83 -0.57 -8.43
C VAL A 43 -3.57 -1.63 -9.22
N LEU A 44 -4.64 -2.17 -8.64
CA LEU A 44 -5.39 -3.27 -9.22
C LEU A 44 -6.62 -2.74 -9.96
N ALA A 45 -6.76 -3.17 -11.21
CA ALA A 45 -7.99 -2.93 -11.97
C ALA A 45 -8.98 -4.03 -11.60
N GLU A 46 -9.94 -3.72 -10.75
CA GLU A 46 -10.92 -4.68 -10.30
C GLU A 46 -11.98 -4.94 -11.38
N GLN A 47 -12.61 -6.11 -11.32
CA GLN A 47 -13.57 -6.49 -12.35
C GLN A 47 -14.82 -5.61 -12.39
N ASP A 48 -15.20 -5.05 -11.24
CA ASP A 48 -16.37 -4.17 -11.14
C ASP A 48 -16.08 -2.71 -11.51
N GLY A 49 -14.85 -2.43 -11.98
CA GLY A 49 -14.43 -1.08 -12.35
C GLY A 49 -13.84 -0.26 -11.20
N SER A 50 -13.88 -0.75 -9.98
CA SER A 50 -13.21 -0.10 -8.85
C SER A 50 -11.70 -0.34 -8.93
N VAL A 51 -10.95 0.29 -8.04
CA VAL A 51 -9.51 0.08 -7.91
C VAL A 51 -9.16 -0.40 -6.52
N GLY A 52 -8.18 -1.28 -6.47
CA GLY A 52 -7.59 -1.74 -5.23
C GLY A 52 -6.08 -1.59 -5.28
N THR A 53 -5.38 -2.05 -4.26
CA THR A 53 -3.92 -2.03 -4.24
C THR A 53 -3.33 -3.27 -3.58
N VAL A 54 -2.15 -3.63 -4.04
CA VAL A 54 -1.20 -4.47 -3.30
C VAL A 54 -0.08 -3.54 -2.92
N CYS A 55 0.08 -3.28 -1.62
CA CYS A 55 1.10 -2.36 -1.12
C CYS A 55 2.21 -3.15 -0.44
N ILE A 56 3.44 -2.74 -0.70
CA ILE A 56 4.63 -3.29 -0.04
C ILE A 56 5.16 -2.23 0.92
N TYR A 57 5.20 -2.57 2.20
CA TYR A 57 5.66 -1.68 3.26
C TYR A 57 6.73 -2.36 4.09
N GLN A 58 7.63 -1.56 4.65
CA GLN A 58 8.38 -1.96 5.83
C GLN A 58 7.72 -1.34 7.04
N ALA A 59 7.63 -2.09 8.13
CA ALA A 59 7.03 -1.59 9.36
C ALA A 59 7.65 -2.26 10.57
N SER A 60 7.55 -1.58 11.72
CA SER A 60 8.01 -2.11 13.00
C SER A 60 7.11 -3.26 13.48
N SER A 61 5.84 -3.24 13.09
CA SER A 61 4.85 -4.27 13.47
C SER A 61 3.61 -4.15 12.58
N PRO A 62 2.76 -5.19 12.53
CA PRO A 62 1.45 -5.08 11.88
C PRO A 62 0.56 -4.01 12.52
N GLU A 63 0.68 -3.81 13.83
CA GLU A 63 -0.08 -2.79 14.55
C GLU A 63 0.27 -1.38 14.08
N ALA A 64 1.54 -1.14 13.76
CA ALA A 64 1.97 0.14 13.19
C ALA A 64 1.31 0.40 11.83
N ILE A 65 1.18 -0.65 11.00
CA ILE A 65 0.49 -0.57 9.71
C ILE A 65 -0.99 -0.23 9.93
N ARG A 66 -1.64 -0.86 10.90
CA ARG A 66 -3.05 -0.60 11.21
C ARG A 66 -3.25 0.82 11.72
N ALA A 67 -2.33 1.31 12.56
CA ALA A 67 -2.38 2.68 13.07
C ALA A 67 -2.23 3.69 11.92
N HIS A 68 -1.28 3.44 11.01
CA HIS A 68 -1.08 4.27 9.84
C HIS A 68 -2.33 4.28 8.94
N ALA A 69 -2.88 3.10 8.67
CA ALA A 69 -4.08 2.99 7.84
C ALA A 69 -5.27 3.73 8.46
N ALA A 70 -5.45 3.61 9.77
CA ALA A 70 -6.52 4.34 10.46
C ALA A 70 -6.33 5.84 10.36
N ALA A 71 -5.11 6.34 10.57
CA ALA A 71 -4.81 7.77 10.50
C ALA A 71 -5.00 8.33 9.09
N ALA A 72 -4.63 7.54 8.07
CA ALA A 72 -4.76 7.94 6.66
C ALA A 72 -6.12 7.59 6.06
N GLU A 73 -7.00 6.97 6.84
CA GLU A 73 -8.34 6.54 6.40
C GLU A 73 -8.25 5.58 5.19
N LEU A 74 -7.40 4.57 5.31
CA LEU A 74 -7.21 3.56 4.27
C LEU A 74 -7.92 2.26 4.65
N PRO A 75 -8.58 1.58 3.70
CA PRO A 75 -9.08 0.24 3.96
C PRO A 75 -7.92 -0.75 4.08
N VAL A 76 -8.12 -1.81 4.84
CA VAL A 76 -7.16 -2.90 4.97
C VAL A 76 -7.93 -4.21 4.96
N ASP A 77 -7.69 -5.05 3.97
CA ASP A 77 -8.28 -6.38 3.94
C ASP A 77 -7.38 -7.38 4.65
N GLU A 78 -6.07 -7.32 4.37
CA GLU A 78 -5.13 -8.28 4.91
C GLU A 78 -3.74 -7.69 5.01
N ILE A 79 -3.00 -8.05 6.06
CA ILE A 79 -1.59 -7.72 6.25
C ILE A 79 -0.84 -9.04 6.35
N ILE A 80 0.11 -9.25 5.43
CA ILE A 80 0.84 -10.51 5.32
C ILE A 80 2.33 -10.25 5.49
N ALA A 81 2.96 -10.94 6.43
CA ALA A 81 4.40 -10.84 6.62
C ALA A 81 5.11 -11.51 5.43
N VAL A 82 6.12 -10.84 4.91
CA VAL A 82 6.95 -11.37 3.83
C VAL A 82 8.08 -12.20 4.43
N ALA A 83 8.13 -13.48 4.08
CA ALA A 83 9.16 -14.38 4.60
C ALA A 83 10.47 -14.22 3.83
N ASP A 84 10.41 -13.99 2.53
CA ASP A 84 11.58 -13.86 1.69
C ASP A 84 11.20 -13.14 0.39
N THR A 85 12.18 -12.60 -0.31
CA THR A 85 11.97 -11.89 -1.56
C THR A 85 12.83 -12.50 -2.65
N VAL A 86 12.21 -12.85 -3.75
CA VAL A 86 12.92 -13.35 -4.94
C VAL A 86 12.77 -12.29 -6.04
N VAL A 87 13.87 -11.70 -6.45
CA VAL A 87 13.90 -10.70 -7.52
C VAL A 87 14.56 -11.31 -8.74
N VAL A 88 13.80 -11.53 -9.79
CA VAL A 88 14.32 -12.04 -11.06
C VAL A 88 14.64 -10.88 -12.00
N ARG A 89 13.77 -9.88 -12.02
CA ARG A 89 13.93 -8.64 -12.80
C ARG A 89 13.38 -7.47 -12.01
N PRO A 90 13.86 -6.26 -12.26
CA PRO A 90 13.23 -5.08 -11.68
C PRO A 90 11.78 -4.93 -12.19
N ASP A 91 10.98 -4.16 -11.46
CA ASP A 91 9.63 -3.87 -11.91
C ASP A 91 9.67 -3.28 -13.33
N PRO A 92 8.73 -3.66 -14.19
CA PRO A 92 8.65 -3.05 -15.51
C PRO A 92 8.36 -1.54 -15.40
N VAL A 93 8.90 -0.80 -16.33
CA VAL A 93 8.59 0.63 -16.41
C VAL A 93 7.11 0.74 -16.78
N PRO A 94 6.33 1.58 -16.07
CA PRO A 94 4.92 1.76 -16.43
C PRO A 94 4.78 2.21 -17.87
N ALA A 95 3.77 1.66 -18.56
CA ALA A 95 3.46 2.13 -19.90
C ALA A 95 3.06 3.59 -19.82
N THR A 96 3.81 4.44 -20.49
CA THR A 96 3.47 5.86 -20.56
C THR A 96 2.62 6.10 -21.80
N ALA A 97 1.56 6.80 -21.59
CA ALA A 97 0.75 7.23 -22.71
C ALA A 97 1.49 8.32 -23.49
#